data_e680db6f83756ecf29b8271361d7959e
#
_entry.id   e680db6f83756ecf29b8271361d7959e
#
_cell.length_a   1.000
_cell.length_b   1.000
_cell.length_c   1.000
_cell.angle_alpha   90.00
_cell.angle_beta   90.00
_cell.angle_gamma   90.00
#
_symmetry.space_group_name_H-M   'P 1'
#
loop_
_entity.id
_entity.type
_entity.pdbx_description
1 polymer ?
#
loop_
_entity_poly.entity_id
_entity_poly.type
_entity_poly.pdbx_seq_one_letter_code
_entity_poly.pdbx_strand_id
1 'polypeptide(L)'
;DHVILSWKGGCGRCEMCHQGWPGVCAAMPAVASLPRISGTNNEINQMVGLGTFGTYTVVPENAVVSIDKDIPFPQAALVGCSVTTGVSGAINAGNVQPGTTVAVFGCGGVGLNVIQGCVIAGATTIIAVDLLDNKLELATQFGATHTVNAGDEDPVEKIIDITGGLGTHYAFEAIGLVEAPFVQSVMCTRTHGVTVWLGAAPADTSVTLDARSLFFDKTIRGSYYGSSRPHVDFQRILDLYKSGKLMLDELISRTFSLNEVNEAFRAMGHGEVARGVISYE
;
A
#
# COMPACT_ATOMS: atom_id res chain seq x y z
N ASP A 1 -6.14 21.94 14.73
CA ASP A 1 -5.64 20.60 15.00
C ASP A 1 -4.88 20.09 13.78
N HIS A 2 -3.79 19.30 14.01
CA HIS A 2 -3.15 18.56 12.95
C HIS A 2 -3.91 17.25 12.73
N VAL A 3 -4.16 16.91 11.46
CA VAL A 3 -4.96 15.72 11.13
C VAL A 3 -4.39 14.99 9.90
N ILE A 4 -4.64 13.70 9.83
CA ILE A 4 -4.52 12.91 8.60
C ILE A 4 -5.92 12.58 8.11
N LEU A 5 -6.14 12.70 6.81
CA LEU A 5 -7.39 12.30 6.18
C LEU A 5 -7.33 10.83 5.76
N SER A 6 -8.29 10.07 6.24
CA SER A 6 -8.49 8.69 5.81
C SER A 6 -9.53 8.64 4.70
N TRP A 7 -9.21 8.03 3.59
CA TRP A 7 -10.17 7.80 2.51
C TRP A 7 -11.14 6.63 2.79
N LYS A 8 -11.04 6.03 3.98
CA LYS A 8 -11.93 4.97 4.49
C LYS A 8 -12.15 5.10 6.00
N GLY A 9 -12.90 6.13 6.39
CA GLY A 9 -13.20 6.38 7.81
C GLY A 9 -14.21 5.39 8.44
N GLY A 10 -15.00 4.70 7.62
CA GLY A 10 -16.11 3.86 8.09
C GLY A 10 -17.32 4.67 8.56
N CYS A 11 -18.49 4.08 8.62
CA CYS A 11 -19.72 4.74 9.11
C CYS A 11 -20.01 4.48 10.60
N GLY A 12 -19.27 3.57 11.23
CA GLY A 12 -19.40 3.19 12.63
C GLY A 12 -20.64 2.35 12.97
N ARG A 13 -21.56 2.10 12.02
CA ARG A 13 -22.86 1.48 12.29
C ARG A 13 -23.25 0.31 11.38
N CYS A 14 -22.48 -0.02 10.35
CA CYS A 14 -22.74 -1.21 9.54
C CYS A 14 -22.05 -2.44 10.14
N GLU A 15 -22.43 -3.62 9.69
CA GLU A 15 -21.87 -4.88 10.15
C GLU A 15 -20.34 -4.90 10.09
N MET A 16 -19.75 -4.48 8.97
CA MET A 16 -18.30 -4.44 8.80
C MET A 16 -17.61 -3.53 9.82
N CYS A 17 -18.19 -2.35 10.09
CA CYS A 17 -17.66 -1.45 11.10
C CYS A 17 -17.77 -2.03 12.52
N HIS A 18 -18.89 -2.69 12.85
CA HIS A 18 -19.06 -3.34 14.15
C HIS A 18 -18.10 -4.50 14.36
N GLN A 19 -17.72 -5.20 13.27
CA GLN A 19 -16.72 -6.28 13.31
C GLN A 19 -15.27 -5.75 13.31
N GLY A 20 -15.05 -4.43 13.27
CA GLY A 20 -13.72 -3.83 13.26
C GLY A 20 -13.06 -3.72 11.89
N TRP A 21 -13.84 -3.75 10.80
CA TRP A 21 -13.39 -3.65 9.42
C TRP A 21 -13.86 -2.36 8.72
N PRO A 22 -13.52 -1.16 9.23
CA PRO A 22 -14.02 0.11 8.66
C PRO A 22 -13.55 0.34 7.22
N GLY A 23 -12.40 -0.21 6.82
CA GLY A 23 -11.84 -0.11 5.48
C GLY A 23 -12.74 -0.70 4.38
N VAL A 24 -13.62 -1.65 4.71
CA VAL A 24 -14.61 -2.26 3.81
C VAL A 24 -16.05 -1.89 4.18
N CYS A 25 -16.24 -0.69 4.74
CA CYS A 25 -17.54 -0.17 5.14
C CYS A 25 -18.54 -0.13 3.97
N ALA A 26 -19.70 -0.73 4.15
CA ALA A 26 -20.74 -0.82 3.12
C ALA A 26 -21.37 0.53 2.74
N ALA A 27 -21.33 1.53 3.63
CA ALA A 27 -21.92 2.86 3.38
C ALA A 27 -20.98 3.84 2.63
N MET A 28 -19.68 3.56 2.56
CA MET A 28 -18.70 4.47 1.94
C MET A 28 -18.85 4.68 0.43
N PRO A 29 -19.21 3.67 -0.38
CA PRO A 29 -19.43 3.89 -1.82
C PRO A 29 -20.46 4.97 -2.13
N ALA A 30 -21.54 5.03 -1.36
CA ALA A 30 -22.60 6.01 -1.57
C ALA A 30 -22.16 7.46 -1.28
N VAL A 31 -21.27 7.65 -0.28
CA VAL A 31 -20.74 8.98 0.06
C VAL A 31 -19.69 9.43 -0.94
N ALA A 32 -18.84 8.52 -1.41
CA ALA A 32 -17.76 8.82 -2.35
C ALA A 32 -18.25 9.18 -3.77
N SER A 33 -19.47 8.78 -4.13
CA SER A 33 -20.06 9.03 -5.46
C SER A 33 -20.89 10.30 -5.57
N LEU A 34 -21.08 11.05 -4.48
CA LEU A 34 -21.86 12.28 -4.51
C LEU A 34 -21.01 13.45 -4.99
N PRO A 35 -21.45 14.21 -6.03
CA PRO A 35 -20.80 15.46 -6.40
C PRO A 35 -20.94 16.48 -5.27
N ARG A 36 -19.84 17.01 -4.77
CA ARG A 36 -19.83 17.91 -3.61
C ARG A 36 -19.20 19.26 -3.90
N ILE A 37 -18.71 19.45 -5.11
CA ILE A 37 -18.12 20.72 -5.56
C ILE A 37 -19.12 21.38 -6.52
N SER A 38 -19.55 22.59 -6.15
CA SER A 38 -20.46 23.42 -6.93
C SER A 38 -19.72 24.64 -7.50
N GLY A 39 -20.38 25.37 -8.43
CA GLY A 39 -19.84 26.60 -9.02
C GLY A 39 -19.13 26.43 -10.36
N THR A 40 -19.18 25.23 -10.93
CA THR A 40 -18.76 24.92 -12.30
C THR A 40 -19.96 24.46 -13.12
N ASN A 41 -19.88 24.53 -14.45
CA ASN A 41 -20.92 23.99 -15.34
C ASN A 41 -20.93 22.44 -15.37
N ASN A 42 -19.97 21.82 -14.72
CA ASN A 42 -19.82 20.36 -14.62
C ASN A 42 -19.91 19.92 -13.17
N GLU A 43 -20.50 18.77 -12.94
CA GLU A 43 -20.43 18.10 -11.63
C GLU A 43 -19.03 17.58 -11.40
N ILE A 44 -18.41 17.97 -10.28
CA ILE A 44 -17.08 17.52 -9.89
C ILE A 44 -17.22 16.62 -8.67
N ASN A 45 -16.83 15.37 -8.84
CA ASN A 45 -16.78 14.40 -7.77
C ASN A 45 -15.45 14.47 -7.02
N GLN A 46 -15.51 14.45 -5.70
CA GLN A 46 -14.33 14.32 -4.86
C GLN A 46 -13.88 12.85 -4.83
N MET A 47 -12.64 12.58 -5.22
CA MET A 47 -12.08 11.22 -5.10
C MET A 47 -12.25 10.74 -3.66
N VAL A 48 -12.93 9.61 -3.48
CA VAL A 48 -13.25 8.96 -2.18
C VAL A 48 -13.87 9.90 -1.14
N GLY A 49 -14.49 10.99 -1.60
CA GLY A 49 -15.15 11.98 -0.73
C GLY A 49 -14.19 12.96 -0.05
N LEU A 50 -12.92 13.04 -0.45
CA LEU A 50 -11.91 13.92 0.17
C LEU A 50 -11.59 15.15 -0.68
N GLY A 51 -11.12 14.97 -1.93
CA GLY A 51 -10.80 16.08 -2.84
C GLY A 51 -9.69 16.99 -2.29
N THR A 52 -8.50 16.45 -2.09
CA THR A 52 -7.41 17.12 -1.37
C THR A 52 -6.47 17.97 -2.23
N PHE A 53 -6.65 18.05 -3.55
CA PHE A 53 -5.91 19.00 -4.39
C PHE A 53 -6.56 20.39 -4.35
N GLY A 54 -6.46 21.03 -3.20
CA GLY A 54 -7.01 22.36 -2.92
C GLY A 54 -6.60 22.82 -1.53
N THR A 55 -6.57 24.14 -1.31
CA THR A 55 -6.17 24.74 -0.04
C THR A 55 -7.16 24.47 1.10
N TYR A 56 -8.41 24.17 0.74
CA TYR A 56 -9.48 23.82 1.69
C TYR A 56 -10.28 22.64 1.15
N THR A 57 -10.69 21.77 2.03
CA THR A 57 -11.61 20.68 1.70
C THR A 57 -12.63 20.46 2.82
N VAL A 58 -13.82 20.01 2.44
CA VAL A 58 -14.87 19.60 3.39
C VAL A 58 -14.97 18.09 3.33
N VAL A 59 -14.76 17.46 4.47
CA VAL A 59 -14.70 15.99 4.58
C VAL A 59 -15.63 15.50 5.70
N PRO A 60 -16.07 14.24 5.66
CA PRO A 60 -16.79 13.63 6.78
C PRO A 60 -15.92 13.57 8.02
N GLU A 61 -16.50 13.80 9.20
CA GLU A 61 -15.81 13.76 10.49
C GLU A 61 -15.07 12.43 10.71
N ASN A 62 -15.69 11.31 10.34
CA ASN A 62 -15.11 9.98 10.46
C ASN A 62 -13.92 9.70 9.50
N ALA A 63 -13.65 10.60 8.57
CA ALA A 63 -12.45 10.55 7.74
C ALA A 63 -11.26 11.29 8.37
N VAL A 64 -11.45 11.98 9.49
CA VAL A 64 -10.44 12.82 10.13
C VAL A 64 -9.84 12.08 11.31
N VAL A 65 -8.51 11.94 11.33
CA VAL A 65 -7.75 11.35 12.44
C VAL A 65 -6.80 12.40 12.97
N SER A 66 -7.00 12.85 14.21
CA SER A 66 -6.10 13.79 14.88
C SER A 66 -4.73 13.16 15.13
N ILE A 67 -3.68 13.96 14.95
CA ILE A 67 -2.29 13.55 15.17
C ILE A 67 -1.55 14.59 16.04
N ASP A 68 -0.41 14.19 16.57
CA ASP A 68 0.46 15.09 17.31
C ASP A 68 1.01 16.20 16.39
N LYS A 69 1.13 17.40 16.95
CA LYS A 69 1.57 18.60 16.22
C LYS A 69 3.06 18.58 15.83
N ASP A 70 3.84 17.71 16.44
CA ASP A 70 5.25 17.50 16.15
C ASP A 70 5.51 16.62 14.92
N ILE A 71 4.46 15.97 14.37
CA ILE A 71 4.56 15.22 13.12
C ILE A 71 4.56 16.19 11.93
N PRO A 72 5.61 16.19 11.08
CA PRO A 72 5.64 17.06 9.91
C PRO A 72 4.56 16.66 8.89
N PHE A 73 3.92 17.64 8.25
CA PHE A 73 2.84 17.39 7.31
C PHE A 73 3.21 16.53 6.10
N PRO A 74 4.41 16.66 5.49
CA PRO A 74 4.80 15.79 4.38
C PRO A 74 4.79 14.30 4.75
N GLN A 75 5.34 13.95 5.92
CA GLN A 75 5.37 12.58 6.43
C GLN A 75 3.96 12.10 6.81
N ALA A 76 3.18 12.96 7.48
CA ALA A 76 1.79 12.68 7.84
C ALA A 76 0.93 12.37 6.60
N ALA A 77 1.11 13.10 5.52
CA ALA A 77 0.38 12.89 4.27
C ALA A 77 0.60 11.49 3.67
N LEU A 78 1.80 10.92 3.80
CA LEU A 78 2.11 9.57 3.31
C LEU A 78 1.34 8.50 4.07
N VAL A 79 1.09 8.72 5.38
CA VAL A 79 0.36 7.77 6.24
C VAL A 79 -1.08 7.62 5.77
N GLY A 80 -1.69 8.66 5.20
CA GLY A 80 -3.07 8.62 4.70
C GLY A 80 -3.35 7.60 3.61
N CYS A 81 -2.34 7.03 2.95
CA CYS A 81 -2.53 6.05 1.87
C CYS A 81 -1.46 4.95 1.87
N SER A 82 -0.33 5.20 1.20
CA SER A 82 0.64 4.16 0.85
C SER A 82 1.31 3.49 2.05
N VAL A 83 1.64 4.28 3.06
CA VAL A 83 2.28 3.76 4.28
C VAL A 83 1.32 2.83 5.01
N THR A 84 0.11 3.28 5.25
CA THR A 84 -0.91 2.45 5.91
C THR A 84 -1.22 1.20 5.08
N THR A 85 -1.38 1.33 3.76
CA THR A 85 -1.66 0.18 2.90
C THR A 85 -0.55 -0.87 2.98
N GLY A 86 0.72 -0.44 2.91
CA GLY A 86 1.86 -1.36 2.92
C GLY A 86 2.13 -1.96 4.29
N VAL A 87 2.31 -1.12 5.32
CA VAL A 87 2.62 -1.60 6.68
C VAL A 87 1.49 -2.46 7.23
N SER A 88 0.23 -1.99 7.13
CA SER A 88 -0.92 -2.78 7.58
C SER A 88 -1.15 -3.99 6.67
N GLY A 89 -0.80 -3.92 5.40
CA GLY A 89 -0.82 -5.06 4.49
C GLY A 89 0.03 -6.21 4.99
N ALA A 90 1.26 -5.94 5.43
CA ALA A 90 2.14 -6.93 6.03
C ALA A 90 1.63 -7.43 7.39
N ILE A 91 1.27 -6.50 8.29
CA ILE A 91 0.94 -6.82 9.68
C ILE A 91 -0.49 -7.34 9.84
N ASN A 92 -1.49 -6.66 9.27
CA ASN A 92 -2.90 -7.01 9.48
C ASN A 92 -3.41 -8.02 8.44
N ALA A 93 -3.13 -7.80 7.14
CA ALA A 93 -3.63 -8.67 6.09
C ALA A 93 -2.79 -9.95 5.94
N GLY A 94 -1.48 -9.82 5.86
CA GLY A 94 -0.55 -10.94 5.75
C GLY A 94 -0.36 -11.67 7.07
N ASN A 95 -0.45 -10.96 8.19
CA ASN A 95 -0.10 -11.47 9.51
C ASN A 95 1.30 -12.12 9.51
N VAL A 96 2.26 -11.41 8.92
CA VAL A 96 3.64 -11.88 8.76
C VAL A 96 4.24 -12.25 10.11
N GLN A 97 4.83 -13.42 10.20
CA GLN A 97 5.41 -13.93 11.43
C GLN A 97 6.95 -13.79 11.45
N PRO A 98 7.57 -13.64 12.61
CA PRO A 98 9.02 -13.59 12.72
C PRO A 98 9.68 -14.85 12.15
N GLY A 99 10.88 -14.68 11.54
CA GLY A 99 11.67 -15.78 10.99
C GLY A 99 11.20 -16.29 9.63
N THR A 100 10.23 -15.62 8.99
CA THR A 100 9.64 -16.06 7.71
C THR A 100 10.31 -15.43 6.49
N THR A 101 10.04 -16.03 5.32
CA THR A 101 10.45 -15.53 4.00
C THR A 101 9.28 -14.85 3.30
N VAL A 102 9.55 -13.71 2.65
CA VAL A 102 8.53 -12.87 2.00
C VAL A 102 8.99 -12.46 0.61
N ALA A 103 8.08 -12.44 -0.37
CA ALA A 103 8.29 -11.78 -1.66
C ALA A 103 7.35 -10.57 -1.80
N VAL A 104 7.86 -9.46 -2.36
CA VAL A 104 7.08 -8.25 -2.61
C VAL A 104 7.22 -7.86 -4.07
N PHE A 105 6.14 -7.95 -4.82
CA PHE A 105 6.04 -7.59 -6.24
C PHE A 105 5.63 -6.13 -6.36
N GLY A 106 6.53 -5.32 -6.92
CA GLY A 106 6.40 -3.88 -7.06
C GLY A 106 7.03 -3.12 -5.89
N CYS A 107 8.09 -2.36 -6.17
CA CYS A 107 8.84 -1.55 -5.21
C CYS A 107 8.46 -0.06 -5.30
N GLY A 108 7.19 0.24 -5.59
CA GLY A 108 6.60 1.57 -5.47
C GLY A 108 6.27 1.91 -4.01
N GLY A 109 5.61 3.04 -3.79
CA GLY A 109 5.35 3.51 -2.44
C GLY A 109 4.54 2.56 -1.54
N VAL A 110 3.67 1.68 -2.10
CA VAL A 110 3.00 0.63 -1.31
C VAL A 110 3.98 -0.50 -1.01
N GLY A 111 4.68 -1.02 -2.03
CA GLY A 111 5.60 -2.15 -1.86
C GLY A 111 6.76 -1.85 -0.91
N LEU A 112 7.37 -0.65 -0.97
CA LEU A 112 8.39 -0.23 -0.01
C LEU A 112 7.89 -0.26 1.44
N ASN A 113 6.62 0.12 1.66
CA ASN A 113 6.02 0.06 2.98
C ASN A 113 5.58 -1.37 3.38
N VAL A 114 5.30 -2.26 2.43
CA VAL A 114 5.17 -3.71 2.72
C VAL A 114 6.51 -4.25 3.20
N ILE A 115 7.62 -3.91 2.53
CA ILE A 115 8.97 -4.31 2.93
C ILE A 115 9.25 -3.87 4.37
N GLN A 116 9.03 -2.60 4.70
CA GLN A 116 9.19 -2.09 6.07
C GLN A 116 8.27 -2.82 7.06
N GLY A 117 7.00 -3.04 6.69
CA GLY A 117 6.07 -3.81 7.51
C GLY A 117 6.55 -5.23 7.79
N CYS A 118 7.19 -5.89 6.81
CA CYS A 118 7.80 -7.22 6.98
C CYS A 118 9.02 -7.18 7.89
N VAL A 119 9.87 -6.15 7.78
CA VAL A 119 11.00 -5.93 8.72
C VAL A 119 10.49 -5.77 10.14
N ILE A 120 9.48 -4.93 10.35
CA ILE A 120 8.85 -4.69 11.67
C ILE A 120 8.24 -5.98 12.23
N ALA A 121 7.64 -6.81 11.37
CA ALA A 121 7.08 -8.10 11.75
C ALA A 121 8.14 -9.19 12.02
N GLY A 122 9.42 -8.92 11.73
CA GLY A 122 10.52 -9.85 12.00
C GLY A 122 10.76 -10.89 10.91
N ALA A 123 10.33 -10.66 9.67
CA ALA A 123 10.72 -11.50 8.53
C ALA A 123 12.24 -11.47 8.34
N THR A 124 12.84 -12.63 8.04
CA THR A 124 14.30 -12.76 7.93
C THR A 124 14.81 -12.74 6.50
N THR A 125 13.96 -13.08 5.55
CA THR A 125 14.28 -13.02 4.12
C THR A 125 13.16 -12.23 3.43
N ILE A 126 13.50 -11.10 2.85
CA ILE A 126 12.56 -10.22 2.15
C ILE A 126 13.09 -10.01 0.73
N ILE A 127 12.37 -10.54 -0.25
CA ILE A 127 12.75 -10.54 -1.67
C ILE A 127 11.90 -9.47 -2.38
N ALA A 128 12.54 -8.41 -2.83
CA ALA A 128 11.91 -7.35 -3.60
C ALA A 128 11.96 -7.66 -5.10
N VAL A 129 10.84 -7.52 -5.80
CA VAL A 129 10.70 -7.77 -7.24
C VAL A 129 10.20 -6.51 -7.93
N ASP A 130 10.94 -5.98 -8.91
CA ASP A 130 10.53 -4.86 -9.76
C ASP A 130 11.22 -4.99 -11.14
N LEU A 131 10.83 -4.15 -12.09
CA LEU A 131 11.46 -4.04 -13.41
C LEU A 131 12.60 -3.02 -13.44
N LEU A 132 12.70 -2.14 -12.47
CA LEU A 132 13.61 -0.99 -12.46
C LEU A 132 14.64 -1.13 -11.34
N ASP A 133 15.94 -1.16 -11.72
CA ASP A 133 17.04 -1.31 -10.76
C ASP A 133 17.08 -0.23 -9.69
N ASN A 134 16.79 1.02 -10.04
CA ASN A 134 16.73 2.11 -9.05
C ASN A 134 15.67 1.89 -7.96
N LYS A 135 14.58 1.20 -8.26
CA LYS A 135 13.57 0.82 -7.28
C LYS A 135 14.02 -0.35 -6.42
N LEU A 136 14.77 -1.29 -7.01
CA LEU A 136 15.37 -2.42 -6.28
C LEU A 136 16.46 -1.94 -5.32
N GLU A 137 17.30 -0.99 -5.74
CA GLU A 137 18.27 -0.32 -4.86
C GLU A 137 17.57 0.36 -3.67
N LEU A 138 16.48 1.08 -3.94
CA LEU A 138 15.68 1.72 -2.90
C LEU A 138 15.04 0.67 -1.97
N ALA A 139 14.51 -0.43 -2.51
CA ALA A 139 13.94 -1.51 -1.72
C ALA A 139 14.95 -2.11 -0.73
N THR A 140 16.22 -2.22 -1.12
CA THR A 140 17.31 -2.66 -0.24
C THR A 140 17.50 -1.69 0.92
N GLN A 141 17.44 -0.38 0.70
CA GLN A 141 17.53 0.64 1.76
C GLN A 141 16.37 0.51 2.76
N PHE A 142 15.18 0.11 2.29
CA PHE A 142 13.99 -0.11 3.11
C PHE A 142 13.92 -1.50 3.77
N GLY A 143 14.95 -2.34 3.59
CA GLY A 143 15.12 -3.59 4.31
C GLY A 143 14.89 -4.87 3.50
N ALA A 144 14.80 -4.80 2.16
CA ALA A 144 14.85 -5.99 1.33
C ALA A 144 16.24 -6.65 1.46
N THR A 145 16.26 -7.97 1.67
CA THR A 145 17.50 -8.75 1.79
C THR A 145 17.99 -9.28 0.45
N HIS A 146 17.09 -9.39 -0.51
CA HIS A 146 17.36 -9.84 -1.88
C HIS A 146 16.52 -9.01 -2.86
N THR A 147 17.02 -8.89 -4.08
CA THR A 147 16.32 -8.21 -5.17
C THR A 147 16.26 -9.12 -6.39
N VAL A 148 15.19 -9.01 -7.17
CA VAL A 148 15.00 -9.72 -8.43
C VAL A 148 14.49 -8.72 -9.46
N ASN A 149 15.25 -8.51 -10.53
CA ASN A 149 14.78 -7.73 -11.68
C ASN A 149 13.97 -8.64 -12.61
N ALA A 150 12.65 -8.47 -12.62
CA ALA A 150 11.74 -9.27 -13.42
C ALA A 150 11.82 -8.98 -14.93
N GLY A 151 12.60 -7.99 -15.34
CA GLY A 151 12.94 -7.76 -16.75
C GLY A 151 14.09 -8.64 -17.24
N ASP A 152 14.94 -9.13 -16.34
CA ASP A 152 16.15 -9.89 -16.68
C ASP A 152 15.99 -11.39 -16.44
N GLU A 153 15.18 -11.80 -15.46
CA GLU A 153 15.00 -13.21 -15.09
C GLU A 153 13.56 -13.51 -14.64
N ASP A 154 13.16 -14.79 -14.66
CA ASP A 154 11.87 -15.21 -14.14
C ASP A 154 11.83 -15.07 -12.61
N PRO A 155 10.98 -14.19 -12.05
CA PRO A 155 10.97 -13.95 -10.62
C PRO A 155 10.49 -15.16 -9.81
N VAL A 156 9.64 -16.03 -10.36
CA VAL A 156 9.17 -17.23 -9.65
C VAL A 156 10.32 -18.23 -9.49
N GLU A 157 11.04 -18.53 -10.57
CA GLU A 157 12.19 -19.43 -10.53
C GLU A 157 13.25 -18.91 -9.59
N LYS A 158 13.57 -17.61 -9.66
CA LYS A 158 14.57 -17.00 -8.80
C LYS A 158 14.19 -17.03 -7.31
N ILE A 159 12.94 -16.71 -6.98
CA ILE A 159 12.44 -16.76 -5.60
C ILE A 159 12.50 -18.19 -5.06
N ILE A 160 12.14 -19.19 -5.87
CA ILE A 160 12.23 -20.61 -5.50
C ILE A 160 13.68 -21.00 -5.23
N ASP A 161 14.63 -20.55 -6.05
CA ASP A 161 16.06 -20.78 -5.85
C ASP A 161 16.56 -20.14 -4.53
N ILE A 162 16.29 -18.85 -4.32
CA ILE A 162 16.66 -18.13 -3.07
C ILE A 162 16.12 -18.84 -1.83
N THR A 163 14.95 -19.46 -1.93
CA THR A 163 14.28 -20.16 -0.83
C THR A 163 14.58 -21.64 -0.75
N GLY A 164 15.61 -22.11 -1.46
CA GLY A 164 16.07 -23.52 -1.42
C GLY A 164 15.03 -24.51 -1.96
N GLY A 165 14.26 -24.15 -2.96
CA GLY A 165 13.24 -24.99 -3.59
C GLY A 165 11.86 -24.94 -2.92
N LEU A 166 11.68 -24.23 -1.82
CA LEU A 166 10.45 -24.26 -1.03
C LEU A 166 9.42 -23.18 -1.42
N GLY A 167 9.89 -22.03 -1.89
CA GLY A 167 9.07 -20.82 -2.05
C GLY A 167 8.89 -20.03 -0.74
N THR A 168 8.23 -18.87 -0.83
CA THR A 168 8.07 -17.95 0.31
C THR A 168 6.87 -18.31 1.19
N HIS A 169 6.91 -17.93 2.46
CA HIS A 169 5.77 -18.03 3.38
C HIS A 169 4.67 -17.03 3.00
N TYR A 170 5.08 -15.84 2.59
CA TYR A 170 4.17 -14.76 2.18
C TYR A 170 4.62 -14.18 0.85
N ALA A 171 3.65 -13.76 0.05
CA ALA A 171 3.89 -12.92 -1.12
C ALA A 171 2.91 -11.75 -1.14
N PHE A 172 3.38 -10.58 -1.54
CA PHE A 172 2.56 -9.37 -1.66
C PHE A 172 2.61 -8.87 -3.10
N GLU A 173 1.45 -8.66 -3.69
CA GLU A 173 1.31 -7.99 -4.97
C GLU A 173 0.92 -6.53 -4.70
N ALA A 174 1.75 -5.56 -5.15
CA ALA A 174 1.60 -4.14 -4.88
C ALA A 174 1.66 -3.26 -6.15
N ILE A 175 1.37 -3.85 -7.32
CA ILE A 175 1.37 -3.18 -8.63
C ILE A 175 -0.08 -2.95 -9.12
N GLY A 176 -0.86 -4.03 -9.25
CA GLY A 176 -2.27 -4.00 -9.60
C GLY A 176 -2.59 -3.79 -11.09
N LEU A 177 -1.65 -3.40 -11.92
CA LEU A 177 -1.91 -2.93 -13.29
C LEU A 177 -1.94 -4.04 -14.35
N VAL A 178 -1.30 -5.18 -14.09
CA VAL A 178 -1.12 -6.27 -15.05
C VAL A 178 -1.28 -7.63 -14.38
N GLU A 179 -1.67 -8.65 -15.15
CA GLU A 179 -1.98 -10.00 -14.63
C GLU A 179 -0.76 -10.73 -14.06
N ALA A 180 0.40 -10.62 -14.73
CA ALA A 180 1.56 -11.45 -14.41
C ALA A 180 2.00 -11.39 -12.93
N PRO A 181 2.16 -10.24 -12.25
CA PRO A 181 2.55 -10.20 -10.84
C PRO A 181 1.53 -10.85 -9.90
N PHE A 182 0.23 -10.80 -10.23
CA PHE A 182 -0.78 -11.52 -9.45
C PHE A 182 -0.53 -13.03 -9.49
N VAL A 183 -0.32 -13.60 -10.69
CA VAL A 183 -0.03 -15.02 -10.89
C VAL A 183 1.29 -15.39 -10.22
N GLN A 184 2.35 -14.64 -10.48
CA GLN A 184 3.70 -14.88 -9.96
C GLN A 184 3.73 -14.86 -8.43
N SER A 185 2.99 -13.95 -7.80
CA SER A 185 2.88 -13.86 -6.34
C SER A 185 2.26 -15.12 -5.71
N VAL A 186 1.36 -15.81 -6.43
CA VAL A 186 0.78 -17.08 -5.98
C VAL A 186 1.74 -18.24 -6.25
N MET A 187 2.38 -18.25 -7.42
CA MET A 187 3.26 -19.34 -7.84
C MET A 187 4.52 -19.44 -6.99
N CYS A 188 5.08 -18.31 -6.55
CA CYS A 188 6.29 -18.29 -5.73
C CYS A 188 6.08 -18.66 -4.25
N THR A 189 4.83 -18.76 -3.77
CA THR A 189 4.55 -19.16 -2.39
C THR A 189 4.67 -20.67 -2.21
N ARG A 190 5.12 -21.08 -1.04
CA ARG A 190 5.23 -22.48 -0.60
C ARG A 190 3.87 -23.09 -0.27
N THR A 191 3.83 -24.40 -0.06
CA THR A 191 2.71 -25.09 0.61
C THR A 191 2.33 -24.35 1.89
N HIS A 192 1.02 -24.13 2.11
CA HIS A 192 0.46 -23.36 3.23
C HIS A 192 0.92 -21.87 3.25
N GLY A 193 1.39 -21.36 2.10
CA GLY A 193 1.77 -19.95 1.95
C GLY A 193 0.58 -19.02 1.76
N VAL A 194 0.78 -17.74 2.06
CA VAL A 194 -0.25 -16.70 1.96
C VAL A 194 0.16 -15.65 0.94
N THR A 195 -0.70 -15.41 -0.04
CA THR A 195 -0.54 -14.31 -1.00
C THR A 195 -1.54 -13.22 -0.67
N VAL A 196 -1.06 -11.97 -0.58
CA VAL A 196 -1.90 -10.78 -0.33
C VAL A 196 -1.85 -9.86 -1.54
N TRP A 197 -3.01 -9.57 -2.10
CA TRP A 197 -3.15 -8.63 -3.22
C TRP A 197 -3.56 -7.24 -2.70
N LEU A 198 -2.67 -6.28 -2.85
CA LEU A 198 -2.83 -4.87 -2.44
C LEU A 198 -2.97 -3.94 -3.64
N GLY A 199 -2.45 -4.37 -4.79
CA GLY A 199 -2.49 -3.60 -6.02
C GLY A 199 -3.93 -3.35 -6.48
N ALA A 200 -4.23 -2.11 -6.85
CA ALA A 200 -5.55 -1.72 -7.35
C ALA A 200 -5.68 -2.07 -8.83
N ALA A 201 -6.31 -3.20 -9.12
CA ALA A 201 -6.56 -3.62 -10.50
C ALA A 201 -7.63 -2.73 -11.16
N PRO A 202 -7.47 -2.41 -12.47
CA PRO A 202 -8.55 -1.80 -13.25
C PRO A 202 -9.83 -2.66 -13.23
N ALA A 203 -10.99 -2.03 -13.45
CA ALA A 203 -12.22 -2.77 -13.65
C ALA A 203 -12.03 -3.77 -14.80
N ASP A 204 -12.67 -4.92 -14.70
CA ASP A 204 -12.61 -6.00 -15.71
C ASP A 204 -11.26 -6.72 -15.84
N THR A 205 -10.30 -6.48 -14.92
CA THR A 205 -9.07 -7.25 -14.85
C THR A 205 -9.37 -8.69 -14.41
N SER A 206 -8.97 -9.65 -15.22
CA SER A 206 -9.07 -11.09 -14.91
C SER A 206 -7.70 -11.66 -14.59
N VAL A 207 -7.65 -12.61 -13.68
CA VAL A 207 -6.42 -13.35 -13.33
C VAL A 207 -6.69 -14.84 -13.52
N THR A 208 -5.88 -15.48 -14.35
CA THR A 208 -5.99 -16.91 -14.63
C THR A 208 -4.96 -17.68 -13.82
N LEU A 209 -5.42 -18.56 -12.97
CA LEU A 209 -4.59 -19.43 -12.14
C LEU A 209 -4.83 -20.90 -12.44
N ASP A 210 -3.76 -21.69 -12.44
CA ASP A 210 -3.90 -23.15 -12.36
C ASP A 210 -4.51 -23.52 -11.00
N ALA A 211 -5.67 -24.14 -11.00
CA ALA A 211 -6.37 -24.56 -9.78
C ALA A 211 -5.50 -25.47 -8.90
N ARG A 212 -4.60 -26.27 -9.48
CA ARG A 212 -3.67 -27.12 -8.73
C ARG A 212 -2.68 -26.30 -7.89
N SER A 213 -2.37 -25.06 -8.29
CA SER A 213 -1.47 -24.19 -7.54
C SER A 213 -1.97 -23.87 -6.13
N LEU A 214 -3.28 -23.96 -5.90
CA LEU A 214 -3.92 -23.70 -4.61
C LEU A 214 -4.18 -24.97 -3.79
N PHE A 215 -3.96 -26.17 -4.36
CA PHE A 215 -4.36 -27.43 -3.76
C PHE A 215 -3.66 -27.74 -2.42
N PHE A 216 -2.48 -27.17 -2.17
CA PHE A 216 -1.66 -27.43 -0.99
C PHE A 216 -1.84 -26.34 0.10
N ASP A 217 -3.08 -26.07 0.47
CA ASP A 217 -3.48 -25.11 1.53
C ASP A 217 -2.93 -23.69 1.33
N LYS A 218 -2.68 -23.28 0.08
CA LYS A 218 -2.32 -21.90 -0.20
C LYS A 218 -3.54 -20.99 -0.04
N THR A 219 -3.30 -19.78 0.46
CA THR A 219 -4.33 -18.76 0.64
C THR A 219 -4.06 -17.56 -0.25
N ILE A 220 -5.08 -17.08 -0.97
CA ILE A 220 -5.08 -15.78 -1.64
C ILE A 220 -6.04 -14.87 -0.89
N ARG A 221 -5.57 -13.68 -0.53
CA ARG A 221 -6.36 -12.67 0.18
C ARG A 221 -6.27 -11.33 -0.55
N GLY A 222 -7.41 -10.78 -0.95
CA GLY A 222 -7.50 -9.36 -1.31
C GLY A 222 -7.44 -8.50 -0.06
N SER A 223 -6.74 -7.37 -0.12
CA SER A 223 -6.65 -6.45 1.00
C SER A 223 -6.86 -5.02 0.52
N TYR A 224 -7.93 -4.42 0.96
CA TYR A 224 -8.25 -3.03 0.69
C TYR A 224 -7.69 -2.15 1.80
N TYR A 225 -6.84 -1.18 1.43
CA TYR A 225 -6.20 -0.27 2.37
C TYR A 225 -5.34 -0.98 3.45
N GLY A 226 -4.72 -2.11 3.10
CA GLY A 226 -3.94 -2.91 4.03
C GLY A 226 -4.77 -3.61 5.12
N SER A 227 -6.10 -3.73 4.95
CA SER A 227 -7.01 -4.19 6.00
C SER A 227 -6.89 -3.35 7.29
N SER A 228 -6.65 -2.06 7.12
CA SER A 228 -6.37 -1.14 8.23
C SER A 228 -7.64 -0.65 8.95
N ARG A 229 -7.41 -0.20 10.18
CA ARG A 229 -8.34 0.54 11.02
C ARG A 229 -7.75 1.93 11.25
N PRO A 230 -8.05 2.94 10.40
CA PRO A 230 -7.31 4.21 10.37
C PRO A 230 -7.15 4.87 11.73
N HIS A 231 -8.22 4.95 12.55
CA HIS A 231 -8.15 5.57 13.87
C HIS A 231 -7.23 4.86 14.88
N VAL A 232 -6.82 3.62 14.60
CA VAL A 232 -5.88 2.84 15.42
C VAL A 232 -4.52 2.77 14.75
N ASP A 233 -4.52 2.41 13.46
CA ASP A 233 -3.28 2.05 12.78
C ASP A 233 -2.46 3.28 12.39
N PHE A 234 -3.09 4.46 12.16
CA PHE A 234 -2.34 5.71 11.93
C PHE A 234 -1.48 6.06 13.16
N GLN A 235 -2.04 5.97 14.37
CA GLN A 235 -1.27 6.24 15.59
C GLN A 235 -0.09 5.26 15.74
N ARG A 236 -0.33 3.96 15.52
CA ARG A 236 0.74 2.95 15.58
C ARG A 236 1.85 3.22 14.56
N ILE A 237 1.49 3.60 13.35
CA ILE A 237 2.43 3.95 12.27
C ILE A 237 3.25 5.17 12.67
N LEU A 238 2.62 6.20 13.22
CA LEU A 238 3.31 7.40 13.69
C LEU A 238 4.22 7.11 14.88
N ASP A 239 3.84 6.23 15.80
CA ASP A 239 4.69 5.78 16.92
C ASP A 239 5.92 5.00 16.40
N LEU A 240 5.75 4.17 15.36
CA LEU A 240 6.87 3.49 14.70
C LEU A 240 7.82 4.48 14.03
N TYR A 241 7.29 5.52 13.38
CA TYR A 241 8.11 6.61 12.81
C TYR A 241 8.85 7.38 13.91
N LYS A 242 8.16 7.85 14.95
CA LYS A 242 8.78 8.58 16.09
C LYS A 242 9.86 7.77 16.78
N SER A 243 9.71 6.45 16.84
CA SER A 243 10.72 5.55 17.45
C SER A 243 11.86 5.16 16.49
N GLY A 244 11.88 5.69 15.26
CA GLY A 244 12.91 5.39 14.25
C GLY A 244 12.83 3.97 13.66
N LYS A 245 11.69 3.28 13.83
CA LYS A 245 11.46 1.94 13.30
C LYS A 245 10.79 1.93 11.92
N LEU A 246 10.32 3.08 11.45
CA LEU A 246 9.70 3.26 10.15
C LEU A 246 10.29 4.50 9.49
N MET A 247 10.78 4.35 8.30
CA MET A 247 11.35 5.44 7.49
C MET A 247 10.24 6.09 6.66
N LEU A 248 9.95 7.36 6.93
CA LEU A 248 9.01 8.17 6.15
C LEU A 248 9.71 9.29 5.40
N ASP A 249 10.81 9.83 5.95
CA ASP A 249 11.57 10.91 5.32
C ASP A 249 12.15 10.45 3.98
N GLU A 250 12.70 9.26 3.94
CA GLU A 250 13.36 8.66 2.78
C GLU A 250 12.37 8.28 1.66
N LEU A 251 11.08 8.17 1.96
CA LEU A 251 10.05 7.95 0.96
C LEU A 251 9.79 9.20 0.10
N ILE A 252 10.02 10.41 0.66
CA ILE A 252 9.74 11.67 -0.01
C ILE A 252 10.86 11.96 -0.99
N SER A 253 10.64 11.61 -2.27
CA SER A 253 11.63 11.84 -3.31
C SER A 253 11.66 13.30 -3.78
N ARG A 254 10.49 13.96 -3.80
CA ARG A 254 10.36 15.35 -4.28
C ARG A 254 9.09 16.00 -3.73
N THR A 255 9.20 17.30 -3.40
CA THR A 255 8.05 18.15 -3.06
C THR A 255 7.68 19.02 -4.26
N PHE A 256 6.39 19.20 -4.49
CA PHE A 256 5.81 19.99 -5.56
C PHE A 256 4.83 21.02 -4.97
N SER A 257 4.67 22.15 -5.62
CA SER A 257 3.56 23.06 -5.36
C SER A 257 2.25 22.53 -5.96
N LEU A 258 1.10 23.06 -5.54
CA LEU A 258 -0.19 22.72 -6.14
C LEU A 258 -0.24 23.01 -7.64
N ASN A 259 0.43 24.08 -8.11
CA ASN A 259 0.51 24.43 -9.52
C ASN A 259 1.31 23.42 -10.37
N GLU A 260 2.16 22.63 -9.73
CA GLU A 260 2.96 21.57 -10.36
C GLU A 260 2.31 20.19 -10.31
N VAL A 261 1.03 20.10 -9.93
CA VAL A 261 0.33 18.80 -9.77
C VAL A 261 0.44 17.90 -11.01
N ASN A 262 0.36 18.46 -12.22
CA ASN A 262 0.48 17.71 -13.47
C ASN A 262 1.91 17.16 -13.68
N GLU A 263 2.93 17.91 -13.27
CA GLU A 263 4.32 17.47 -13.29
C GLU A 263 4.54 16.37 -12.25
N ALA A 264 3.94 16.47 -11.06
CA ALA A 264 3.97 15.42 -10.06
C ALA A 264 3.38 14.10 -10.59
N PHE A 265 2.25 14.15 -11.32
CA PHE A 265 1.68 12.96 -11.97
C PHE A 265 2.56 12.41 -13.07
N ARG A 266 3.20 13.28 -13.88
CA ARG A 266 4.15 12.86 -14.91
C ARG A 266 5.33 12.12 -14.28
N ALA A 267 5.98 12.71 -13.29
CA ALA A 267 7.14 12.11 -12.60
C ALA A 267 6.78 10.76 -11.96
N MET A 268 5.58 10.65 -11.37
CA MET A 268 5.07 9.39 -10.82
C MET A 268 4.86 8.34 -11.91
N GLY A 269 4.28 8.72 -13.05
CA GLY A 269 4.02 7.80 -14.17
C GLY A 269 5.30 7.26 -14.81
N HIS A 270 6.38 8.02 -14.81
CA HIS A 270 7.70 7.59 -15.29
C HIS A 270 8.56 6.88 -14.23
N GLY A 271 8.06 6.69 -13.00
CA GLY A 271 8.81 6.03 -11.94
C GLY A 271 9.99 6.85 -11.40
N GLU A 272 10.03 8.16 -11.67
CA GLU A 272 11.10 9.09 -11.24
C GLU A 272 11.07 9.36 -9.72
N VAL A 273 9.95 9.12 -9.06
CA VAL A 273 9.75 9.37 -7.63
C VAL A 273 9.15 8.16 -6.92
N ALA A 274 9.63 7.83 -5.73
CA ALA A 274 8.98 6.87 -4.85
C ALA A 274 7.68 7.47 -4.31
N ARG A 275 7.76 8.71 -3.77
CA ARG A 275 6.62 9.57 -3.40
C ARG A 275 6.91 11.03 -3.72
N GLY A 276 5.99 11.65 -4.45
CA GLY A 276 5.89 13.09 -4.57
C GLY A 276 4.88 13.63 -3.55
N VAL A 277 5.21 14.74 -2.90
CA VAL A 277 4.34 15.40 -1.93
C VAL A 277 3.98 16.78 -2.48
N ILE A 278 2.68 17.12 -2.45
CA ILE A 278 2.22 18.48 -2.75
C ILE A 278 2.25 19.30 -1.46
N SER A 279 2.99 20.40 -1.47
CA SER A 279 2.99 21.40 -0.40
C SER A 279 2.09 22.58 -0.77
N TYR A 280 1.42 23.13 0.24
CA TYR A 280 0.47 24.26 0.09
C TYR A 280 1.03 25.56 0.68
N GLU A 281 2.34 25.65 0.86
CA GLU A 281 3.01 26.87 1.33
C GLU A 281 3.01 27.98 0.29
#